data_8b90b6eb8970ee8c7661cc6467213aee
#
_entry.id   8b90b6eb8970ee8c7661cc6467213aee
#
_cell.length_a   1.000
_cell.length_b   1.000
_cell.length_c   1.000
_cell.angle_alpha   90.00
_cell.angle_beta   90.00
_cell.angle_gamma   90.00
#
_symmetry.space_group_name_H-M   'P 1'
#
loop_
_entity.id
_entity.type
_entity.pdbx_description
1 polymer ?
#
loop_
_entity_poly.entity_id
_entity_poly.type
_entity_poly.pdbx_seq_one_letter_code
_entity_poly.pdbx_strand_id
1 'polypeptide(L)'
;MKALIFAAGLGTRLKPITDTMPKALVPVGGKPLIEHVSRKLKASGVESAVVNVHHFADMIEEWVGSQDIMPMDVSDERACLLETGGGVLHARPYLEDCGHFLIHNVDIISDLDIQWFASQVHEDAVATLLVSDRKTSRYLLFDPETMRLVGWTNVTTGEVRSPYADLDMTKCLKLAFSGIHIMSDMVFAVLDEYAREKYQGVLAPRFPIMDFYLDACARYGIYGVVAENLRLVDVGKFDTLEAAEGVLRELEMTGNK
;
A
#
# COMPACT_ATOMS: atom_id res chain seq x y z
N MET A 1 6.35 -8.40 13.20
CA MET A 1 5.29 -7.87 12.30
C MET A 1 5.45 -8.50 10.92
N LYS A 2 4.37 -8.93 10.28
CA LYS A 2 4.36 -9.39 8.88
C LYS A 2 4.12 -8.24 7.91
N ALA A 3 4.37 -8.46 6.61
CA ALA A 3 4.05 -7.49 5.57
C ALA A 3 3.31 -8.12 4.39
N LEU A 4 2.49 -7.30 3.67
CA LEU A 4 1.94 -7.60 2.36
C LEU A 4 2.56 -6.65 1.34
N ILE A 5 3.21 -7.19 0.33
CA ILE A 5 3.78 -6.42 -0.79
C ILE A 5 2.81 -6.50 -1.96
N PHE A 6 2.23 -5.37 -2.36
CA PHE A 6 1.37 -5.31 -3.53
C PHE A 6 2.18 -5.34 -4.83
N ALA A 7 2.18 -6.49 -5.49
CA ALA A 7 2.93 -6.76 -6.73
C ALA A 7 2.04 -7.22 -7.92
N ALA A 8 0.73 -7.40 -7.72
CA ALA A 8 -0.22 -7.84 -8.75
C ALA A 8 -0.54 -6.79 -9.84
N GLY A 9 0.01 -5.59 -9.76
CA GLY A 9 -0.28 -4.49 -10.68
C GLY A 9 0.24 -4.74 -12.10
N LEU A 10 -0.57 -4.37 -13.13
CA LEU A 10 -0.24 -4.58 -14.55
C LEU A 10 0.92 -3.72 -15.08
N GLY A 11 1.33 -2.67 -14.39
CA GLY A 11 2.45 -1.83 -14.77
C GLY A 11 2.33 -1.07 -16.10
N THR A 12 1.13 -0.85 -16.61
CA THR A 12 0.86 -0.35 -17.98
C THR A 12 1.56 0.95 -18.35
N ARG A 13 1.92 1.79 -17.37
CA ARG A 13 2.62 3.06 -17.58
C ARG A 13 4.14 2.90 -17.79
N LEU A 14 4.69 1.71 -17.56
CA LEU A 14 6.11 1.37 -17.78
C LEU A 14 6.33 0.53 -19.05
N LYS A 15 5.32 0.42 -19.92
CA LYS A 15 5.50 -0.20 -21.25
C LYS A 15 6.53 0.59 -22.07
N PRO A 16 7.42 -0.09 -22.83
CA PRO A 16 7.35 -1.53 -23.16
C PRO A 16 8.04 -2.47 -22.15
N ILE A 17 8.70 -2.01 -21.09
CA ILE A 17 9.42 -2.89 -20.15
C ILE A 17 8.44 -3.94 -19.58
N THR A 18 7.26 -3.50 -19.16
CA THR A 18 6.25 -4.38 -18.56
C THR A 18 5.43 -5.19 -19.57
N ASP A 19 5.80 -5.21 -20.85
CA ASP A 19 5.27 -6.17 -21.83
C ASP A 19 5.92 -7.56 -21.68
N THR A 20 7.11 -7.64 -21.03
CA THR A 20 7.89 -8.88 -20.91
C THR A 20 8.20 -9.30 -19.48
N MET A 21 7.94 -8.45 -18.50
CA MET A 21 8.15 -8.76 -17.07
C MET A 21 7.16 -8.01 -16.17
N PRO A 22 6.88 -8.51 -14.95
CA PRO A 22 6.03 -7.81 -14.01
C PRO A 22 6.72 -6.56 -13.49
N LYS A 23 5.93 -5.52 -13.15
CA LYS A 23 6.46 -4.27 -12.58
C LYS A 23 7.37 -4.49 -11.38
N ALA A 24 7.06 -5.46 -10.53
CA ALA A 24 7.83 -5.82 -9.36
C ALA A 24 9.29 -6.21 -9.68
N LEU A 25 9.55 -6.73 -10.87
CA LEU A 25 10.89 -7.14 -11.31
C LEU A 25 11.60 -6.09 -12.17
N VAL A 26 10.99 -4.93 -12.42
CA VAL A 26 11.67 -3.82 -13.12
C VAL A 26 12.90 -3.38 -12.31
N PRO A 27 14.09 -3.36 -12.93
CA PRO A 27 15.31 -3.00 -12.22
C PRO A 27 15.41 -1.48 -12.00
N VAL A 28 15.84 -1.11 -10.80
CA VAL A 28 16.21 0.26 -10.42
C VAL A 28 17.57 0.16 -9.72
N GLY A 29 18.56 0.88 -10.19
CA GLY A 29 19.91 0.76 -9.63
C GLY A 29 20.49 -0.67 -9.69
N GLY A 30 20.10 -1.46 -10.69
CA GLY A 30 20.57 -2.83 -10.91
C GLY A 30 19.88 -3.92 -10.08
N LYS A 31 18.88 -3.59 -9.25
CA LYS A 31 18.09 -4.54 -8.46
C LYS A 31 16.60 -4.38 -8.75
N PRO A 32 15.80 -5.46 -8.75
CA PRO A 32 14.35 -5.36 -8.94
C PRO A 32 13.66 -4.57 -7.82
N LEU A 33 12.58 -3.89 -8.15
CA LEU A 33 11.78 -3.10 -7.20
C LEU A 33 11.40 -3.91 -5.95
N ILE A 34 10.97 -5.15 -6.14
CA ILE A 34 10.60 -6.04 -5.03
C ILE A 34 11.78 -6.31 -4.09
N GLU A 35 13.01 -6.36 -4.61
CA GLU A 35 14.20 -6.57 -3.78
C GLU A 35 14.48 -5.35 -2.89
N HIS A 36 14.34 -4.13 -3.42
CA HIS A 36 14.50 -2.92 -2.62
C HIS A 36 13.51 -2.88 -1.46
N VAL A 37 12.24 -3.15 -1.75
CA VAL A 37 11.18 -3.20 -0.72
C VAL A 37 11.48 -4.29 0.30
N SER A 38 11.82 -5.49 -0.14
CA SER A 38 12.09 -6.63 0.75
C SER A 38 13.27 -6.38 1.69
N ARG A 39 14.37 -5.82 1.16
CA ARG A 39 15.55 -5.47 1.98
C ARG A 39 15.21 -4.39 3.01
N LYS A 40 14.45 -3.38 2.62
CA LYS A 40 13.98 -2.34 3.55
C LYS A 40 13.10 -2.91 4.65
N LEU A 41 12.12 -3.75 4.30
CA LEU A 41 11.26 -4.43 5.27
C LEU A 41 12.07 -5.28 6.25
N LYS A 42 13.02 -6.07 5.75
CA LYS A 42 13.92 -6.89 6.57
C LYS A 42 14.76 -6.05 7.52
N ALA A 43 15.39 -4.98 7.02
CA ALA A 43 16.19 -4.06 7.83
C ALA A 43 15.37 -3.38 8.93
N SER A 44 14.07 -3.19 8.70
CA SER A 44 13.11 -2.62 9.66
C SER A 44 12.51 -3.66 10.63
N GLY A 45 13.01 -4.91 10.66
CA GLY A 45 12.55 -5.94 11.59
C GLY A 45 11.25 -6.64 11.20
N VAL A 46 10.82 -6.54 9.94
CA VAL A 46 9.71 -7.36 9.42
C VAL A 46 10.17 -8.81 9.33
N GLU A 47 9.38 -9.74 9.86
CA GLU A 47 9.77 -11.15 10.02
C GLU A 47 9.55 -11.95 8.74
N SER A 48 8.41 -11.72 8.08
CA SER A 48 8.04 -12.38 6.82
C SER A 48 7.15 -11.47 5.99
N ALA A 49 7.07 -11.76 4.69
CA ALA A 49 6.20 -11.05 3.77
C ALA A 49 5.31 -11.99 2.98
N VAL A 50 4.17 -11.46 2.54
CA VAL A 50 3.30 -12.07 1.52
C VAL A 50 3.38 -11.19 0.28
N VAL A 51 3.51 -11.79 -0.89
CA VAL A 51 3.53 -11.07 -2.16
C VAL A 51 2.30 -11.47 -2.95
N ASN A 52 1.42 -10.53 -3.27
CA ASN A 52 0.31 -10.85 -4.16
C ASN A 52 0.77 -10.80 -5.63
N VAL A 53 0.33 -11.79 -6.43
CA VAL A 53 0.75 -11.96 -7.81
C VAL A 53 -0.44 -12.15 -8.75
N HIS A 54 -0.35 -11.61 -9.97
CA HIS A 54 -1.35 -11.81 -11.02
C HIS A 54 -0.68 -11.93 -12.39
N HIS A 55 -0.28 -10.81 -12.99
CA HIS A 55 0.37 -10.80 -14.31
C HIS A 55 1.85 -11.21 -14.18
N PHE A 56 2.32 -12.15 -15.01
CA PHE A 56 3.64 -12.76 -14.91
C PHE A 56 3.91 -13.39 -13.53
N ALA A 57 2.89 -14.02 -12.91
CA ALA A 57 2.98 -14.61 -11.58
C ALA A 57 4.17 -15.56 -11.43
N ASP A 58 4.41 -16.42 -12.42
CA ASP A 58 5.50 -17.42 -12.40
C ASP A 58 6.88 -16.76 -12.23
N MET A 59 7.11 -15.58 -12.83
CA MET A 59 8.38 -14.86 -12.68
C MET A 59 8.58 -14.32 -11.26
N ILE A 60 7.51 -13.85 -10.61
CA ILE A 60 7.59 -13.38 -9.21
C ILE A 60 7.77 -14.57 -8.28
N GLU A 61 7.06 -15.69 -8.50
CA GLU A 61 7.24 -16.93 -7.73
C GLU A 61 8.67 -17.47 -7.83
N GLU A 62 9.26 -17.48 -9.03
CA GLU A 62 10.66 -17.87 -9.23
C GLU A 62 11.60 -16.94 -8.44
N TRP A 63 11.38 -15.64 -8.48
CA TRP A 63 12.16 -14.67 -7.70
C TRP A 63 11.99 -14.92 -6.19
N VAL A 64 10.75 -15.10 -5.71
CA VAL A 64 10.47 -15.42 -4.29
C VAL A 64 11.16 -16.71 -3.86
N GLY A 65 11.15 -17.74 -4.70
CA GLY A 65 11.79 -19.01 -4.41
C GLY A 65 13.34 -18.98 -4.43
N SER A 66 13.93 -17.99 -5.11
CA SER A 66 15.39 -17.86 -5.26
C SER A 66 16.04 -16.88 -4.29
N GLN A 67 15.27 -16.00 -3.64
CA GLN A 67 15.82 -14.97 -2.74
C GLN A 67 16.09 -15.55 -1.33
N ASP A 68 17.05 -14.96 -0.63
CA ASP A 68 17.47 -15.31 0.74
C ASP A 68 17.27 -14.15 1.75
N ILE A 69 16.53 -13.11 1.36
CA ILE A 69 16.38 -11.89 2.16
C ILE A 69 15.54 -12.17 3.40
N MET A 70 14.36 -12.80 3.22
CA MET A 70 13.41 -13.10 4.29
C MET A 70 12.41 -14.17 3.85
N PRO A 71 11.73 -14.89 4.78
CA PRO A 71 10.65 -15.78 4.44
C PRO A 71 9.53 -15.05 3.69
N MET A 72 9.07 -15.61 2.56
CA MET A 72 8.00 -15.03 1.76
C MET A 72 7.02 -16.10 1.30
N ASP A 73 5.73 -15.77 1.40
CA ASP A 73 4.62 -16.52 0.83
C ASP A 73 4.06 -15.79 -0.40
N VAL A 74 3.38 -16.51 -1.28
CA VAL A 74 2.72 -15.96 -2.46
C VAL A 74 1.20 -16.04 -2.31
N SER A 75 0.51 -14.91 -2.45
CA SER A 75 -0.94 -14.82 -2.57
C SER A 75 -1.30 -14.78 -4.05
N ASP A 76 -1.74 -15.91 -4.62
CA ASP A 76 -1.96 -16.10 -6.05
C ASP A 76 -3.33 -15.58 -6.51
N GLU A 77 -3.34 -14.48 -7.25
CA GLU A 77 -4.51 -13.86 -7.87
C GLU A 77 -4.57 -14.10 -9.40
N ARG A 78 -3.80 -15.07 -9.96
CA ARG A 78 -3.73 -15.23 -11.43
C ARG A 78 -5.06 -15.60 -12.07
N ALA A 79 -6.00 -16.21 -11.36
CA ALA A 79 -7.34 -16.49 -11.84
C ALA A 79 -8.19 -15.22 -12.07
N CYS A 80 -7.99 -14.19 -11.23
CA CYS A 80 -8.69 -12.91 -11.30
C CYS A 80 -7.92 -11.83 -10.53
N LEU A 81 -7.63 -10.70 -11.18
CA LEU A 81 -7.04 -9.54 -10.48
C LEU A 81 -8.07 -8.97 -9.51
N LEU A 82 -7.78 -9.05 -8.22
CA LEU A 82 -8.72 -8.69 -7.15
C LEU A 82 -8.68 -7.20 -6.76
N GLU A 83 -7.73 -6.44 -7.31
CA GLU A 83 -7.40 -5.08 -6.90
C GLU A 83 -6.89 -5.04 -5.44
N THR A 84 -6.68 -3.84 -4.88
CA THR A 84 -5.96 -3.73 -3.60
C THR A 84 -6.78 -4.20 -2.39
N GLY A 85 -8.08 -3.99 -2.38
CA GLY A 85 -8.94 -4.42 -1.27
C GLY A 85 -9.24 -5.92 -1.29
N GLY A 86 -9.59 -6.44 -2.48
CA GLY A 86 -9.78 -7.88 -2.66
C GLY A 86 -8.48 -8.66 -2.44
N GLY A 87 -7.32 -8.07 -2.81
CA GLY A 87 -6.00 -8.66 -2.57
C GLY A 87 -5.66 -8.78 -1.08
N VAL A 88 -6.03 -7.77 -0.24
CA VAL A 88 -5.89 -7.90 1.22
C VAL A 88 -6.75 -9.05 1.75
N LEU A 89 -8.01 -9.11 1.33
CA LEU A 89 -8.92 -10.16 1.78
C LEU A 89 -8.44 -11.56 1.35
N HIS A 90 -7.88 -11.68 0.14
CA HIS A 90 -7.33 -12.94 -0.38
C HIS A 90 -6.06 -13.39 0.35
N ALA A 91 -5.23 -12.45 0.80
CA ALA A 91 -4.02 -12.72 1.57
C ALA A 91 -4.29 -13.07 3.06
N ARG A 92 -5.55 -13.05 3.51
CA ARG A 92 -5.97 -13.37 4.90
C ARG A 92 -5.30 -14.60 5.49
N PRO A 93 -5.22 -15.79 4.82
CA PRO A 93 -4.66 -17.00 5.43
C PRO A 93 -3.21 -16.84 5.93
N TYR A 94 -2.50 -15.85 5.43
CA TYR A 94 -1.12 -15.57 5.81
C TYR A 94 -0.99 -14.47 6.88
N LEU A 95 -2.03 -13.63 7.05
CA LEU A 95 -1.96 -12.37 7.79
C LEU A 95 -2.89 -12.31 9.00
N GLU A 96 -3.93 -13.15 9.07
CA GLU A 96 -4.78 -13.20 10.27
C GLU A 96 -3.98 -13.69 11.48
N ASP A 97 -4.40 -13.31 12.67
CA ASP A 97 -3.77 -13.61 13.96
C ASP A 97 -2.35 -13.04 14.15
N CYS A 98 -1.93 -12.04 13.34
CA CYS A 98 -0.62 -11.41 13.48
C CYS A 98 -0.63 -10.08 14.27
N GLY A 99 -1.80 -9.66 14.78
CA GLY A 99 -2.03 -8.39 15.46
C GLY A 99 -2.05 -7.21 14.48
N HIS A 100 -0.89 -6.88 13.91
CA HIS A 100 -0.75 -5.84 12.89
C HIS A 100 0.15 -6.29 11.75
N PHE A 101 -0.15 -5.85 10.53
CA PHE A 101 0.68 -6.07 9.36
C PHE A 101 0.83 -4.81 8.52
N LEU A 102 2.02 -4.65 7.95
CA LEU A 102 2.34 -3.56 7.04
C LEU A 102 1.91 -3.94 5.61
N ILE A 103 1.32 -3.00 4.88
CA ILE A 103 1.13 -3.11 3.44
C ILE A 103 2.03 -2.10 2.74
N HIS A 104 2.74 -2.56 1.72
CA HIS A 104 3.68 -1.74 0.96
C HIS A 104 3.50 -1.97 -0.54
N ASN A 105 3.22 -0.91 -1.28
CA ASN A 105 3.23 -1.01 -2.74
C ASN A 105 4.66 -1.28 -3.22
N VAL A 106 4.84 -2.24 -4.12
CA VAL A 106 6.16 -2.64 -4.63
C VAL A 106 6.90 -1.54 -5.39
N ASP A 107 6.16 -0.54 -5.87
CA ASP A 107 6.68 0.58 -6.66
C ASP A 107 7.03 1.83 -5.84
N ILE A 108 6.96 1.74 -4.52
CA ILE A 108 7.32 2.86 -3.65
C ILE A 108 8.74 2.67 -3.13
N ILE A 109 9.59 3.65 -3.39
CA ILE A 109 10.93 3.79 -2.79
C ILE A 109 10.90 5.00 -1.86
N SER A 110 11.30 4.82 -0.60
CA SER A 110 11.27 5.90 0.40
C SER A 110 12.32 5.72 1.48
N ASP A 111 12.61 6.80 2.20
CA ASP A 111 13.42 6.79 3.43
C ASP A 111 12.59 6.64 4.72
N LEU A 112 11.33 6.20 4.60
CA LEU A 112 10.45 5.98 5.75
C LEU A 112 11.12 5.12 6.83
N ASP A 113 11.14 5.59 8.06
CA ASP A 113 11.38 4.75 9.23
C ASP A 113 10.10 3.95 9.53
N ILE A 114 10.11 2.66 9.14
CA ILE A 114 8.97 1.77 9.32
C ILE A 114 8.72 1.47 10.80
N GLN A 115 9.75 1.44 11.65
CA GLN A 115 9.57 1.22 13.09
C GLN A 115 8.89 2.42 13.73
N TRP A 116 9.34 3.63 13.37
CA TRP A 116 8.65 4.85 13.80
C TRP A 116 7.19 4.84 13.32
N PHE A 117 6.93 4.53 12.04
CA PHE A 117 5.56 4.49 11.51
C PHE A 117 4.69 3.47 12.26
N ALA A 118 5.22 2.30 12.58
CA ALA A 118 4.52 1.30 13.37
C ALA A 118 4.21 1.77 14.81
N SER A 119 5.05 2.62 15.38
CA SER A 119 4.81 3.22 16.71
C SER A 119 3.70 4.28 16.71
N GLN A 120 3.26 4.75 15.54
CA GLN A 120 2.19 5.75 15.39
C GLN A 120 0.79 5.14 15.24
N VAL A 121 0.67 3.81 15.28
CA VAL A 121 -0.64 3.12 15.16
C VAL A 121 -1.49 3.40 16.40
N HIS A 122 -2.71 3.89 16.18
CA HIS A 122 -3.70 4.06 17.25
C HIS A 122 -4.25 2.71 17.70
N GLU A 123 -4.54 2.57 18.99
CA GLU A 123 -5.02 1.32 19.59
C GLU A 123 -6.34 0.83 18.96
N ASP A 124 -7.23 1.76 18.57
CA ASP A 124 -8.53 1.48 17.94
C ASP A 124 -8.48 1.48 16.41
N ALA A 125 -7.28 1.62 15.81
CA ALA A 125 -7.16 1.71 14.37
C ALA A 125 -7.37 0.37 13.68
N VAL A 126 -8.30 0.32 12.75
CA VAL A 126 -8.40 -0.74 11.75
C VAL A 126 -7.34 -0.55 10.67
N ALA A 127 -7.03 0.71 10.33
CA ALA A 127 -5.94 1.06 9.43
C ALA A 127 -5.29 2.39 9.80
N THR A 128 -3.96 2.46 9.63
CA THR A 128 -3.15 3.67 9.74
C THR A 128 -2.44 3.91 8.40
N LEU A 129 -2.72 5.06 7.77
CA LEU A 129 -2.29 5.39 6.42
C LEU A 129 -1.11 6.36 6.47
N LEU A 130 0.00 6.03 5.82
CA LEU A 130 1.08 6.99 5.60
C LEU A 130 0.63 8.02 4.56
N VAL A 131 0.65 9.28 4.92
CA VAL A 131 0.21 10.39 4.08
C VAL A 131 1.22 11.53 4.06
N SER A 132 1.13 12.40 3.07
CA SER A 132 2.00 13.57 2.94
C SER A 132 1.26 14.74 2.27
N ASP A 133 1.82 15.94 2.38
CA ASP A 133 1.32 17.16 1.75
C ASP A 133 1.73 17.34 0.28
N ARG A 134 2.34 16.28 -0.33
CA ARG A 134 2.79 16.33 -1.72
C ARG A 134 1.65 16.68 -2.69
N LYS A 135 1.97 17.41 -3.75
CA LYS A 135 1.00 17.78 -4.79
C LYS A 135 0.54 16.55 -5.58
N THR A 136 -0.77 16.40 -5.69
CA THR A 136 -1.44 15.35 -6.47
C THR A 136 -2.81 15.85 -6.93
N SER A 137 -3.49 15.10 -7.80
CA SER A 137 -4.90 15.37 -8.13
C SER A 137 -5.89 14.71 -7.15
N ARG A 138 -5.43 13.72 -6.36
CA ARG A 138 -6.29 12.90 -5.48
C ARG A 138 -5.80 13.00 -4.06
N TYR A 139 -6.67 13.47 -3.17
CA TYR A 139 -6.36 13.63 -1.75
C TYR A 139 -7.34 12.84 -0.89
N LEU A 140 -6.84 12.29 0.20
CA LEU A 140 -7.63 11.90 1.35
C LEU A 140 -7.95 13.15 2.18
N LEU A 141 -9.13 13.15 2.77
CA LEU A 141 -9.61 14.21 3.64
C LEU A 141 -9.57 13.70 5.08
N PHE A 142 -8.88 14.43 5.93
CA PHE A 142 -8.75 14.09 7.34
C PHE A 142 -9.31 15.20 8.22
N ASP A 143 -9.91 14.80 9.32
CA ASP A 143 -10.22 15.71 10.41
C ASP A 143 -8.91 16.25 11.01
N PRO A 144 -8.73 17.57 11.15
CA PRO A 144 -7.47 18.16 11.56
C PRO A 144 -7.11 17.92 13.03
N GLU A 145 -8.07 17.62 13.89
CA GLU A 145 -7.85 17.43 15.33
C GLU A 145 -7.51 15.97 15.66
N THR A 146 -8.17 15.04 14.97
CA THR A 146 -8.07 13.60 15.26
C THR A 146 -7.26 12.81 14.25
N MET A 147 -6.98 13.39 13.08
CA MET A 147 -6.40 12.69 11.93
C MET A 147 -7.22 11.49 11.44
N ARG A 148 -8.51 11.42 11.77
CA ARG A 148 -9.43 10.41 11.22
C ARG A 148 -9.75 10.71 9.77
N LEU A 149 -9.76 9.66 8.95
CA LEU A 149 -10.22 9.74 7.56
C LEU A 149 -11.72 10.09 7.54
N VAL A 150 -12.08 11.12 6.79
CA VAL A 150 -13.47 11.58 6.64
C VAL A 150 -13.93 11.64 5.18
N GLY A 151 -13.03 11.47 4.22
CA GLY A 151 -13.40 11.48 2.81
C GLY A 151 -12.21 11.45 1.86
N TRP A 152 -12.53 11.69 0.59
CA TRP A 152 -11.59 11.74 -0.51
C TRP A 152 -12.05 12.79 -1.52
N THR A 153 -11.12 13.41 -2.22
CA THR A 153 -11.40 14.35 -3.30
C THR A 153 -10.44 14.21 -4.47
N ASN A 154 -10.94 14.50 -5.66
CA ASN A 154 -10.13 14.74 -6.86
C ASN A 154 -10.25 16.21 -7.24
N VAL A 155 -9.20 16.98 -7.01
CA VAL A 155 -9.19 18.43 -7.26
C VAL A 155 -9.21 18.80 -8.74
N THR A 156 -8.93 17.86 -9.66
CA THR A 156 -9.02 18.08 -11.11
C THR A 156 -10.47 17.96 -11.60
N THR A 157 -11.22 16.99 -11.08
CA THR A 157 -12.61 16.73 -11.49
C THR A 157 -13.63 17.42 -10.59
N GLY A 158 -13.23 17.85 -9.39
CA GLY A 158 -14.13 18.36 -8.35
C GLY A 158 -14.92 17.26 -7.63
N GLU A 159 -14.65 15.98 -7.91
CA GLU A 159 -15.33 14.86 -7.27
C GLU A 159 -14.96 14.79 -5.79
N VAL A 160 -15.97 14.56 -4.95
CA VAL A 160 -15.84 14.32 -3.51
C VAL A 160 -16.57 13.05 -3.14
N ARG A 161 -15.93 12.23 -2.32
CA ARG A 161 -16.51 10.99 -1.79
C ARG A 161 -16.34 10.98 -0.28
N SER A 162 -17.43 10.83 0.44
CA SER A 162 -17.44 10.77 1.91
C SER A 162 -18.67 10.04 2.40
N PRO A 163 -18.62 9.31 3.50
CA PRO A 163 -19.79 8.77 4.17
C PRO A 163 -20.57 9.84 4.94
N TYR A 164 -20.00 11.04 5.11
CA TYR A 164 -20.63 12.16 5.85
C TYR A 164 -21.29 13.12 4.86
N ALA A 165 -22.63 13.20 4.90
CA ALA A 165 -23.42 14.00 3.95
C ALA A 165 -23.09 15.50 4.00
N ASP A 166 -22.78 16.02 5.19
CA ASP A 166 -22.54 17.44 5.44
C ASP A 166 -21.05 17.78 5.60
N LEU A 167 -20.14 17.00 4.97
CA LEU A 167 -18.72 17.23 5.07
C LEU A 167 -18.31 18.58 4.49
N ASP A 168 -17.79 19.47 5.34
CA ASP A 168 -17.15 20.72 4.94
C ASP A 168 -15.67 20.50 4.62
N MET A 169 -15.36 20.31 3.34
CA MET A 169 -13.96 20.07 2.88
C MET A 169 -13.00 21.23 3.19
N THR A 170 -13.50 22.45 3.46
CA THR A 170 -12.62 23.59 3.78
C THR A 170 -12.01 23.48 5.17
N LYS A 171 -12.60 22.65 6.01
CA LYS A 171 -12.12 22.34 7.36
C LYS A 171 -11.26 21.08 7.42
N CYS A 172 -11.11 20.34 6.32
CA CYS A 172 -10.35 19.11 6.28
C CYS A 172 -8.90 19.34 5.85
N LEU A 173 -7.99 18.56 6.41
CA LEU A 173 -6.65 18.40 5.86
C LEU A 173 -6.71 17.56 4.58
N LYS A 174 -6.05 18.05 3.51
CA LYS A 174 -5.95 17.36 2.22
C LYS A 174 -4.56 16.76 2.11
N LEU A 175 -4.45 15.44 2.26
CA LEU A 175 -3.18 14.73 2.24
C LEU A 175 -3.17 13.63 1.19
N ALA A 176 -2.02 13.44 0.55
CA ALA A 176 -1.81 12.42 -0.46
C ALA A 176 -1.46 11.09 0.19
N PHE A 177 -2.13 10.01 -0.20
CA PHE A 177 -1.77 8.66 0.22
C PHE A 177 -0.43 8.23 -0.39
N SER A 178 0.40 7.62 0.42
CA SER A 178 1.78 7.27 0.06
C SER A 178 1.96 5.82 -0.40
N GLY A 179 0.90 5.00 -0.44
CA GLY A 179 1.00 3.59 -0.85
C GLY A 179 1.62 2.67 0.22
N ILE A 180 1.74 3.16 1.45
CA ILE A 180 2.21 2.40 2.63
C ILE A 180 1.19 2.60 3.74
N HIS A 181 0.77 1.50 4.38
CA HIS A 181 -0.20 1.56 5.48
C HIS A 181 -0.04 0.34 6.40
N ILE A 182 -0.51 0.46 7.63
CA ILE A 182 -0.57 -0.64 8.60
C ILE A 182 -2.03 -0.94 8.89
N MET A 183 -2.37 -2.20 8.92
CA MET A 183 -3.69 -2.69 9.31
C MET A 183 -3.59 -3.55 10.57
N SER A 184 -4.61 -3.44 11.43
CA SER A 184 -4.90 -4.47 12.43
C SER A 184 -5.51 -5.70 11.74
N ASP A 185 -5.25 -6.89 12.25
CA ASP A 185 -5.91 -8.12 11.77
C ASP A 185 -7.42 -8.13 11.99
N MET A 186 -7.94 -7.29 12.90
CA MET A 186 -9.38 -7.00 13.00
C MET A 186 -9.99 -6.52 11.68
N VAL A 187 -9.19 -6.00 10.76
CA VAL A 187 -9.64 -5.57 9.42
C VAL A 187 -10.35 -6.69 8.67
N PHE A 188 -9.98 -7.95 8.89
CA PHE A 188 -10.60 -9.08 8.17
C PHE A 188 -12.07 -9.24 8.51
N ALA A 189 -12.47 -9.03 9.76
CA ALA A 189 -13.89 -9.03 10.15
C ALA A 189 -14.66 -7.87 9.50
N VAL A 190 -14.02 -6.68 9.40
CA VAL A 190 -14.61 -5.50 8.77
C VAL A 190 -14.69 -5.67 7.25
N LEU A 191 -13.68 -6.28 6.63
CA LEU A 191 -13.68 -6.63 5.20
C LEU A 191 -14.76 -7.65 4.85
N ASP A 192 -15.00 -8.65 5.72
CA ASP A 192 -16.07 -9.61 5.54
C ASP A 192 -17.46 -8.94 5.59
N GLU A 193 -17.65 -8.01 6.52
CA GLU A 193 -18.88 -7.21 6.61
C GLU A 193 -19.06 -6.38 5.32
N TYR A 194 -18.05 -5.64 4.91
CA TYR A 194 -18.04 -4.86 3.68
C TYR A 194 -18.33 -5.71 2.44
N ALA A 195 -17.63 -6.84 2.28
CA ALA A 195 -17.81 -7.73 1.16
C ALA A 195 -19.22 -8.32 1.10
N ARG A 196 -19.78 -8.68 2.26
CA ARG A 196 -21.16 -9.19 2.37
C ARG A 196 -22.18 -8.14 1.97
N GLU A 197 -22.03 -6.91 2.43
CA GLU A 197 -22.94 -5.81 2.15
C GLU A 197 -22.89 -5.38 0.67
N LYS A 198 -21.69 -5.26 0.09
CA LYS A 198 -21.50 -4.69 -1.26
C LYS A 198 -21.50 -5.72 -2.37
N TYR A 199 -21.05 -6.96 -2.09
CA TYR A 199 -20.80 -7.98 -3.11
C TYR A 199 -21.65 -9.25 -2.95
N GLN A 200 -22.58 -9.30 -1.98
CA GLN A 200 -23.65 -10.29 -1.85
C GLN A 200 -23.20 -11.75 -2.01
N GLY A 201 -22.08 -12.12 -1.36
CA GLY A 201 -21.60 -13.52 -1.34
C GLY A 201 -20.72 -13.92 -2.52
N VAL A 202 -20.20 -12.99 -3.29
CA VAL A 202 -19.11 -13.26 -4.24
C VAL A 202 -17.89 -13.76 -3.44
N LEU A 203 -17.38 -14.95 -3.79
CA LEU A 203 -16.30 -15.62 -3.04
C LEU A 203 -14.96 -14.86 -3.07
N ALA A 204 -14.68 -14.15 -4.16
CA ALA A 204 -13.46 -13.36 -4.34
C ALA A 204 -13.84 -11.98 -4.89
N PRO A 205 -14.34 -11.05 -4.06
CA PRO A 205 -14.80 -9.76 -4.50
C PRO A 205 -13.61 -8.91 -4.96
N ARG A 206 -13.78 -8.27 -6.11
CA ARG A 206 -12.79 -7.36 -6.68
C ARG A 206 -13.14 -5.91 -6.32
N PHE A 207 -12.27 -5.25 -5.55
CA PHE A 207 -12.48 -3.85 -5.18
C PHE A 207 -11.17 -3.14 -4.78
N PRO A 208 -11.07 -1.82 -5.03
CA PRO A 208 -9.97 -1.02 -4.53
C PRO A 208 -10.06 -0.87 -3.00
N ILE A 209 -8.93 -0.90 -2.31
CA ILE A 209 -8.88 -0.68 -0.85
C ILE A 209 -9.45 0.69 -0.45
N MET A 210 -9.38 1.68 -1.33
CA MET A 210 -9.88 3.01 -1.08
C MET A 210 -11.42 3.03 -0.94
N ASP A 211 -12.14 2.21 -1.69
CA ASP A 211 -13.60 2.10 -1.58
C ASP A 211 -13.99 1.53 -0.21
N PHE A 212 -13.24 0.53 0.26
CA PHE A 212 -13.37 0.00 1.61
C PHE A 212 -13.08 1.07 2.67
N TYR A 213 -11.98 1.81 2.56
CA TYR A 213 -11.65 2.84 3.54
C TYR A 213 -12.72 3.92 3.65
N LEU A 214 -13.26 4.38 2.52
CA LEU A 214 -14.31 5.40 2.50
C LEU A 214 -15.66 4.91 3.04
N ASP A 215 -15.94 3.61 2.94
CA ASP A 215 -17.12 3.04 3.57
C ASP A 215 -16.91 2.81 5.07
N ALA A 216 -15.76 2.24 5.44
CA ALA A 216 -15.47 1.83 6.80
C ALA A 216 -15.19 3.01 7.76
N CYS A 217 -14.65 4.15 7.26
CA CYS A 217 -14.21 5.26 8.12
C CYS A 217 -15.34 5.91 8.94
N ALA A 218 -16.60 5.75 8.56
CA ALA A 218 -17.73 6.21 9.35
C ALA A 218 -17.91 5.42 10.65
N ARG A 219 -17.50 4.15 10.67
CA ARG A 219 -17.74 3.22 11.77
C ARG A 219 -16.46 2.83 12.52
N TYR A 220 -15.33 2.81 11.83
CA TYR A 220 -14.06 2.30 12.33
C TYR A 220 -12.96 3.35 12.27
N GLY A 221 -11.94 3.20 13.13
CA GLY A 221 -10.78 4.06 13.18
C GLY A 221 -9.87 3.84 11.95
N ILE A 222 -9.83 4.83 11.06
CA ILE A 222 -8.85 4.90 9.96
C ILE A 222 -8.14 6.23 10.09
N TYR A 223 -6.83 6.22 10.34
CA TYR A 223 -6.07 7.40 10.69
C TYR A 223 -4.97 7.69 9.67
N GLY A 224 -4.67 8.98 9.49
CA GLY A 224 -3.53 9.44 8.73
C GLY A 224 -2.34 9.73 9.63
N VAL A 225 -1.15 9.34 9.19
CA VAL A 225 0.13 9.72 9.84
C VAL A 225 0.99 10.43 8.81
N VAL A 226 1.43 11.64 9.15
CA VAL A 226 2.32 12.45 8.30
C VAL A 226 3.75 12.22 8.73
N ALA A 227 4.59 11.69 7.83
CA ALA A 227 6.02 11.63 8.05
C ALA A 227 6.65 12.93 7.58
N GLU A 228 7.27 13.67 8.51
CA GLU A 228 7.99 14.90 8.18
C GLU A 228 9.21 14.61 7.31
N ASN A 229 9.43 15.46 6.31
CA ASN A 229 10.57 15.39 5.38
C ASN A 229 10.71 14.05 4.64
N LEU A 230 9.63 13.26 4.53
CA LEU A 230 9.65 11.99 3.83
C LEU A 230 10.03 12.15 2.36
N ARG A 231 11.13 11.51 1.97
CA ARG A 231 11.48 11.34 0.56
C ARG A 231 10.84 10.07 0.05
N LEU A 232 9.97 10.22 -0.94
CA LEU A 232 9.20 9.12 -1.51
C LEU A 232 9.10 9.29 -3.03
N VAL A 233 9.39 8.21 -3.75
CA VAL A 233 9.21 8.12 -5.20
C VAL A 233 8.28 6.97 -5.54
N ASP A 234 7.21 7.27 -6.29
CA ASP A 234 6.35 6.28 -6.96
C ASP A 234 6.97 5.95 -8.32
N VAL A 235 7.53 4.75 -8.46
CA VAL A 235 8.17 4.25 -9.69
C VAL A 235 7.09 3.75 -10.64
N GLY A 236 6.23 4.67 -11.07
CA GLY A 236 5.10 4.36 -11.95
C GLY A 236 5.29 4.76 -13.40
N LYS A 237 6.38 5.49 -13.75
CA LYS A 237 6.65 6.02 -15.09
C LYS A 237 8.16 6.02 -15.35
N PHE A 238 8.56 6.18 -16.62
CA PHE A 238 9.97 6.21 -17.01
C PHE A 238 10.76 7.34 -16.34
N ASP A 239 10.20 8.54 -16.30
CA ASP A 239 10.82 9.71 -15.66
C ASP A 239 11.04 9.54 -14.16
N THR A 240 10.26 8.66 -13.51
CA THR A 240 10.43 8.35 -12.08
C THR A 240 11.45 7.24 -11.80
N LEU A 241 11.92 6.50 -12.81
CA LEU A 241 13.00 5.51 -12.66
C LEU A 241 14.33 6.18 -12.29
N GLU A 242 14.73 7.22 -13.02
CA GLU A 242 15.95 7.99 -12.73
C GLU A 242 15.89 8.68 -11.36
N ALA A 243 14.72 9.25 -11.02
CA ALA A 243 14.51 9.85 -9.71
C ALA A 243 14.67 8.83 -8.58
N ALA A 244 14.14 7.61 -8.77
CA ALA A 244 14.27 6.52 -7.81
C ALA A 244 15.73 6.07 -7.63
N GLU A 245 16.51 5.98 -8.72
CA GLU A 245 17.94 5.69 -8.62
C GLU A 245 18.71 6.78 -7.87
N GLY A 246 18.32 8.05 -8.04
CA GLY A 246 18.88 9.16 -7.28
C GLY A 246 18.65 9.01 -5.79
N VAL A 247 17.39 8.75 -5.40
CA VAL A 247 17.02 8.52 -3.99
C VAL A 247 17.77 7.31 -3.40
N LEU A 248 17.84 6.19 -4.14
CA LEU A 248 18.56 5.01 -3.66
C LEU A 248 20.04 5.30 -3.40
N ARG A 249 20.74 5.99 -4.31
CA ARG A 249 22.14 6.39 -4.11
C ARG A 249 22.34 7.26 -2.88
N GLU A 250 21.43 8.22 -2.64
CA GLU A 250 21.49 9.07 -1.45
C GLU A 250 21.25 8.27 -0.16
N LEU A 251 20.31 7.32 -0.18
CA LEU A 251 20.04 6.44 0.97
C LEU A 251 21.24 5.55 1.31
N GLU A 252 21.91 4.99 0.29
CA GLU A 252 23.14 4.20 0.47
C GLU A 252 24.29 5.05 1.05
N MET A 253 24.43 6.31 0.60
CA MET A 253 25.47 7.24 1.10
C MET A 253 25.21 7.70 2.55
N THR A 254 23.95 7.81 2.97
CA THR A 254 23.59 8.26 4.33
C THR A 254 23.55 7.14 5.36
N GLY A 255 23.80 5.88 4.95
CA GLY A 255 23.80 4.71 5.84
C GLY A 255 22.41 4.25 6.28
N ASN A 256 21.37 4.84 5.78
CA ASN A 256 19.99 4.38 5.94
C ASN A 256 19.75 3.19 4.99
N LYS A 257 20.19 2.01 5.43
CA LYS A 257 19.96 0.74 4.73
C LYS A 257 18.61 0.15 5.12
#